data_d56a89162a53d7e3231d95972b9038ae
#
_entry.id   d56a89162a53d7e3231d95972b9038ae
#
_cell.length_a   1.000
_cell.length_b   1.000
_cell.length_c   1.000
_cell.angle_alpha   90.00
_cell.angle_beta   90.00
_cell.angle_gamma   90.00
#
_symmetry.space_group_name_H-M   'P 1'
#
loop_
_entity.id
_entity.type
_entity.pdbx_description
1 polymer ?
#
loop_
_entity_poly.entity_id
_entity_poly.type
_entity_poly.pdbx_seq_one_letter_code
_entity_poly.pdbx_strand_id
1 'polypeptide(L)'
;MNILLWLAYKGTDYAGFQVQPNGVTVCETLQNAMEAVLGCRPDVKGCSRTDAGVHARRFALNFHYDGRVPVEKLVPALNAHLPPAIRVLEARPVAEEFHARYAAHAKTYRYYLLNARVDDPFTFDTCHRVAGHLDEAAMQAAADALVGRHDFLALCASGSSAAAHGDTVRTITACTVQRRGDRVCITVTADGYLYNMVRILAGTLVQVGLGKLSAGEIPGILASRDRRRAGPTLPAKGLVLENVLYEEETNS
;
A
#
# COMPACT_ATOMS: atom_id res chain seq x y z
N MET A 1 -5.25 6.11 26.97
CA MET A 1 -5.39 7.01 25.81
C MET A 1 -5.07 6.25 24.54
N ASN A 2 -5.75 6.56 23.46
CA ASN A 2 -5.50 5.99 22.14
C ASN A 2 -4.49 6.87 21.37
N ILE A 3 -3.45 6.29 20.81
CA ILE A 3 -2.34 6.99 20.14
C ILE A 3 -2.27 6.55 18.70
N LEU A 4 -2.29 7.51 17.77
CA LEU A 4 -2.01 7.32 16.36
C LEU A 4 -0.51 7.52 16.11
N LEU A 5 0.13 6.53 15.46
CA LEU A 5 1.47 6.63 14.91
C LEU A 5 1.43 6.64 13.39
N TRP A 6 2.28 7.46 12.80
CA TRP A 6 2.62 7.38 11.39
C TRP A 6 4.00 6.78 11.21
N LEU A 7 4.10 5.80 10.30
CA LEU A 7 5.34 5.10 9.99
C LEU A 7 5.73 5.27 8.52
N ALA A 8 7.04 5.26 8.28
CA ALA A 8 7.60 4.92 6.98
C ALA A 8 8.43 3.64 7.12
N TYR A 9 8.37 2.76 6.11
CA TYR A 9 9.22 1.58 6.07
C TYR A 9 9.55 1.12 4.66
N LYS A 10 10.76 0.57 4.53
CA LYS A 10 11.23 -0.19 3.38
C LYS A 10 10.98 -1.67 3.65
N GLY A 11 10.01 -2.25 2.97
CA GLY A 11 9.53 -3.61 3.26
C GLY A 11 10.37 -4.74 2.66
N THR A 12 11.51 -4.44 1.98
CA THR A 12 12.33 -5.40 1.24
C THR A 12 12.63 -6.66 2.05
N ASP A 13 13.06 -6.48 3.31
CA ASP A 13 13.52 -7.58 4.17
C ASP A 13 12.45 -8.07 5.15
N TYR A 14 11.19 -7.65 4.95
CA TYR A 14 10.07 -7.97 5.85
C TYR A 14 9.03 -8.86 5.17
N ALA A 15 8.52 -9.81 5.94
CA ALA A 15 7.42 -10.69 5.54
C ALA A 15 6.04 -9.99 5.57
N GLY A 16 6.01 -8.68 5.32
CA GLY A 16 4.83 -7.81 5.35
C GLY A 16 4.65 -7.09 6.68
N PHE A 17 3.50 -6.44 6.84
CA PHE A 17 3.22 -5.68 8.06
C PHE A 17 2.81 -6.56 9.23
N GLN A 18 1.81 -7.42 9.05
CA GLN A 18 1.18 -8.18 10.13
C GLN A 18 2.06 -9.29 10.65
N VAL A 19 2.13 -9.46 11.98
CA VAL A 19 2.84 -10.56 12.63
C VAL A 19 2.39 -11.91 12.08
N GLN A 20 3.35 -12.76 11.71
CA GLN A 20 3.13 -14.11 11.18
C GLN A 20 4.33 -15.02 11.50
N PRO A 21 4.13 -16.34 11.58
CA PRO A 21 5.19 -17.25 12.04
C PRO A 21 6.34 -17.44 11.03
N ASN A 22 6.15 -17.05 9.76
CA ASN A 22 7.04 -17.44 8.67
C ASN A 22 8.12 -16.38 8.33
N GLY A 23 8.33 -15.38 9.18
CA GLY A 23 9.37 -14.37 8.97
C GLY A 23 9.19 -13.11 9.79
N VAL A 24 10.23 -12.30 9.87
CA VAL A 24 10.23 -11.03 10.59
C VAL A 24 9.30 -10.05 9.89
N THR A 25 8.44 -9.38 10.65
CA THR A 25 7.46 -8.44 10.12
C THR A 25 7.69 -7.02 10.65
N VAL A 26 7.15 -6.03 9.94
CA VAL A 26 7.25 -4.62 10.37
C VAL A 26 6.56 -4.42 11.72
N CYS A 27 5.38 -5.03 11.93
CA CYS A 27 4.63 -4.92 13.18
C CYS A 27 5.38 -5.54 14.36
N GLU A 28 5.97 -6.72 14.19
CA GLU A 28 6.76 -7.38 15.23
C GLU A 28 7.99 -6.55 15.61
N THR A 29 8.73 -6.06 14.62
CA THR A 29 9.89 -5.18 14.85
C THR A 29 9.49 -3.91 15.59
N LEU A 30 8.37 -3.29 15.22
CA LEU A 30 7.84 -2.13 15.94
C LEU A 30 7.42 -2.50 17.37
N GLN A 31 6.71 -3.61 17.57
CA GLN A 31 6.29 -4.05 18.91
C GLN A 31 7.47 -4.36 19.83
N ASN A 32 8.58 -4.89 19.31
CA ASN A 32 9.81 -5.09 20.08
C ASN A 32 10.41 -3.73 20.53
N ALA A 33 10.43 -2.72 19.65
CA ALA A 33 10.84 -1.37 20.02
C ALA A 33 9.87 -0.73 21.03
N MET A 34 8.56 -0.95 20.88
CA MET A 34 7.56 -0.48 21.84
C MET A 34 7.74 -1.14 23.21
N GLU A 35 8.00 -2.43 23.28
CA GLU A 35 8.27 -3.13 24.54
C GLU A 35 9.49 -2.57 25.25
N ALA A 36 10.57 -2.28 24.53
CA ALA A 36 11.77 -1.67 25.09
C ALA A 36 11.53 -0.25 25.65
N VAL A 37 10.68 0.55 24.99
CA VAL A 37 10.41 1.95 25.35
C VAL A 37 9.28 2.07 26.36
N LEU A 38 8.21 1.31 26.21
CA LEU A 38 6.97 1.44 26.97
C LEU A 38 6.90 0.49 28.18
N GLY A 39 7.75 -0.56 28.19
CA GLY A 39 7.69 -1.64 29.18
C GLY A 39 6.50 -2.60 28.96
N CYS A 40 5.80 -2.49 27.87
CA CYS A 40 4.70 -3.37 27.48
C CYS A 40 4.63 -3.53 25.96
N ARG A 41 3.95 -4.60 25.51
CA ARG A 41 3.74 -4.91 24.08
C ARG A 41 2.28 -4.63 23.72
N PRO A 42 1.93 -3.41 23.25
CA PRO A 42 0.54 -3.07 22.98
C PRO A 42 -0.01 -3.81 21.77
N ASP A 43 -1.33 -3.97 21.76
CA ASP A 43 -2.05 -4.45 20.56
C ASP A 43 -2.15 -3.32 19.54
N VAL A 44 -1.57 -3.54 18.36
CA VAL A 44 -1.43 -2.54 17.30
C VAL A 44 -2.50 -2.75 16.23
N LYS A 45 -3.26 -1.70 15.93
CA LYS A 45 -4.28 -1.65 14.88
C LYS A 45 -3.75 -0.92 13.65
N GLY A 46 -3.26 -1.64 12.65
CA GLY A 46 -2.75 -1.06 11.40
C GLY A 46 -3.84 -0.68 10.41
N CYS A 47 -3.64 0.38 9.63
CA CYS A 47 -4.58 0.89 8.61
C CYS A 47 -4.78 -0.08 7.44
N SER A 48 -3.82 -0.95 7.17
CA SER A 48 -3.83 -1.88 6.04
C SER A 48 -2.99 -3.11 6.36
N ARG A 49 -3.20 -4.18 5.60
CA ARG A 49 -2.24 -5.28 5.49
C ARG A 49 -1.41 -5.05 4.24
N THR A 50 -0.10 -4.89 4.39
CA THR A 50 0.83 -4.88 3.27
C THR A 50 1.52 -6.22 3.16
N ASP A 51 1.66 -6.72 1.92
CA ASP A 51 2.32 -7.99 1.64
C ASP A 51 3.83 -7.93 1.87
N ALA A 52 4.48 -9.08 1.89
CA ALA A 52 5.95 -9.18 1.94
C ALA A 52 6.59 -8.35 0.82
N GLY A 53 7.60 -7.57 1.15
CA GLY A 53 8.32 -6.71 0.22
C GLY A 53 7.63 -5.39 -0.17
N VAL A 54 6.42 -5.12 0.30
CA VAL A 54 5.70 -3.85 0.05
C VAL A 54 6.20 -2.77 1.00
N HIS A 55 6.40 -1.56 0.48
CA HIS A 55 6.88 -0.39 1.23
C HIS A 55 5.73 0.52 1.67
N ALA A 56 6.03 1.43 2.60
CA ALA A 56 5.13 2.51 2.96
C ALA A 56 5.90 3.80 3.25
N ARG A 57 5.37 4.94 2.78
CA ARG A 57 5.83 6.29 3.14
C ARG A 57 5.03 6.89 4.29
N ARG A 58 3.75 6.58 4.36
CA ARG A 58 2.85 7.03 5.44
C ARG A 58 1.86 5.92 5.78
N PHE A 59 2.27 5.01 6.64
CA PHE A 59 1.44 3.94 7.19
C PHE A 59 0.91 4.38 8.55
N ALA A 60 -0.40 4.33 8.75
CA ALA A 60 -1.01 4.69 10.02
C ALA A 60 -1.30 3.45 10.86
N LEU A 61 -1.10 3.54 12.15
CA LEU A 61 -1.57 2.57 13.12
C LEU A 61 -1.97 3.27 14.42
N ASN A 62 -2.86 2.65 15.19
CA ASN A 62 -3.16 3.11 16.55
C ASN A 62 -3.01 2.00 17.57
N PHE A 63 -2.80 2.39 18.82
CA PHE A 63 -2.71 1.52 19.98
C PHE A 63 -3.12 2.26 21.25
N HIS A 64 -3.60 1.50 22.25
CA HIS A 64 -3.91 2.06 23.57
C HIS A 64 -2.68 2.00 24.48
N TYR A 65 -2.45 3.08 25.21
CA TYR A 65 -1.31 3.24 26.09
C TYR A 65 -1.66 4.10 27.32
N ASP A 66 -1.35 3.58 28.50
CA ASP A 66 -1.57 4.23 29.80
C ASP A 66 -0.25 4.53 30.52
N GLY A 67 0.86 4.49 29.78
CA GLY A 67 2.18 4.53 30.34
C GLY A 67 2.70 5.94 30.66
N ARG A 68 3.96 5.94 31.14
CA ARG A 68 4.64 7.11 31.68
C ARG A 68 5.41 7.94 30.65
N VAL A 69 5.61 7.42 29.44
CA VAL A 69 6.34 8.12 28.38
C VAL A 69 5.43 9.14 27.73
N PRO A 70 5.73 10.45 27.77
CA PRO A 70 4.94 11.47 27.10
C PRO A 70 4.86 11.24 25.59
N VAL A 71 3.73 11.59 24.97
CA VAL A 71 3.49 11.31 23.53
C VAL A 71 4.55 11.96 22.64
N GLU A 72 4.96 13.19 22.96
CA GLU A 72 6.00 13.93 22.23
C GLU A 72 7.40 13.27 22.31
N LYS A 73 7.63 12.37 23.26
CA LYS A 73 8.86 11.58 23.38
C LYS A 73 8.81 10.25 22.63
N LEU A 74 7.64 9.80 22.19
CA LEU A 74 7.50 8.48 21.54
C LEU A 74 8.29 8.40 20.24
N VAL A 75 8.26 9.45 19.40
CA VAL A 75 8.96 9.44 18.10
C VAL A 75 10.47 9.23 18.28
N PRO A 76 11.21 10.07 19.04
CA PRO A 76 12.64 9.87 19.23
C PRO A 76 12.95 8.57 19.99
N ALA A 77 12.16 8.20 21.00
CA ALA A 77 12.39 7.00 21.78
C ALA A 77 12.25 5.71 20.94
N LEU A 78 11.17 5.58 20.17
CA LEU A 78 10.96 4.42 19.30
C LEU A 78 12.03 4.36 18.20
N ASN A 79 12.36 5.50 17.58
CA ASN A 79 13.35 5.54 16.51
C ASN A 79 14.78 5.19 17.00
N ALA A 80 15.08 5.33 18.28
CA ALA A 80 16.35 4.88 18.85
C ALA A 80 16.47 3.34 18.90
N HIS A 81 15.34 2.62 18.93
CA HIS A 81 15.28 1.16 18.98
C HIS A 81 14.93 0.51 17.64
N LEU A 82 14.51 1.30 16.64
CA LEU A 82 14.11 0.79 15.33
C LEU A 82 15.31 0.72 14.35
N PRO A 83 15.36 -0.34 13.50
CA PRO A 83 16.36 -0.42 12.45
C PRO A 83 16.13 0.68 11.39
N PRO A 84 17.14 1.06 10.58
CA PRO A 84 17.03 2.13 9.58
C PRO A 84 15.87 1.97 8.59
N ALA A 85 15.44 0.74 8.34
CA ALA A 85 14.36 0.44 7.39
C ALA A 85 12.95 0.80 7.90
N ILE A 86 12.77 1.11 9.20
CA ILE A 86 11.49 1.51 9.80
C ILE A 86 11.68 2.80 10.58
N ARG A 87 10.80 3.78 10.38
CA ARG A 87 10.79 5.04 11.12
C ARG A 87 9.40 5.43 11.55
N VAL A 88 9.27 5.83 12.79
CA VAL A 88 8.11 6.58 13.29
C VAL A 88 8.29 8.03 12.86
N LEU A 89 7.31 8.58 12.18
CA LEU A 89 7.32 9.94 11.67
C LEU A 89 6.60 10.92 12.59
N GLU A 90 5.51 10.45 13.20
CA GLU A 90 4.60 11.26 14.00
C GLU A 90 3.90 10.39 15.04
N ALA A 91 3.60 10.96 16.19
CA ALA A 91 2.78 10.39 17.24
C ALA A 91 1.83 11.45 17.77
N ARG A 92 0.53 11.14 17.84
CA ARG A 92 -0.46 12.05 18.44
C ARG A 92 -1.59 11.29 19.14
N PRO A 93 -2.20 11.86 20.17
CA PRO A 93 -3.43 11.31 20.74
C PRO A 93 -4.57 11.43 19.71
N VAL A 94 -5.50 10.48 19.77
CA VAL A 94 -6.73 10.46 18.97
C VAL A 94 -7.92 10.07 19.85
N ALA A 95 -9.14 10.23 19.32
CA ALA A 95 -10.36 9.78 20.01
C ALA A 95 -10.24 8.31 20.43
N GLU A 96 -10.85 7.95 21.56
CA GLU A 96 -10.72 6.60 22.15
C GLU A 96 -11.24 5.51 21.19
N GLU A 97 -12.26 5.82 20.40
CA GLU A 97 -12.90 4.94 19.43
C GLU A 97 -12.16 4.88 18.09
N PHE A 98 -11.15 5.74 17.88
CA PHE A 98 -10.43 5.78 16.60
C PHE A 98 -9.80 4.42 16.30
N HIS A 99 -10.00 3.95 15.07
CA HIS A 99 -9.39 2.74 14.56
C HIS A 99 -8.76 3.02 13.19
N ALA A 100 -7.44 2.92 13.10
CA ALA A 100 -6.66 3.30 11.91
C ALA A 100 -7.14 2.66 10.60
N ARG A 101 -7.75 1.47 10.65
CA ARG A 101 -8.27 0.80 9.45
C ARG A 101 -9.67 1.30 9.06
N TYR A 102 -10.56 1.45 10.03
CA TYR A 102 -11.99 1.70 9.77
C TYR A 102 -12.30 3.19 9.64
N ALA A 103 -11.50 4.06 10.26
CA ALA A 103 -11.62 5.50 10.11
C ALA A 103 -11.02 6.02 8.78
N ALA A 104 -10.28 5.19 8.04
CA ALA A 104 -9.65 5.60 6.79
C ALA A 104 -10.70 5.70 5.66
N HIS A 105 -10.83 6.90 5.05
CA HIS A 105 -11.74 7.15 3.91
C HIS A 105 -11.15 6.67 2.60
N ALA A 106 -9.84 6.88 2.42
CA ALA A 106 -9.15 6.44 1.23
C ALA A 106 -7.67 6.15 1.51
N LYS A 107 -7.07 5.38 0.64
CA LYS A 107 -5.64 5.08 0.64
C LYS A 107 -5.07 5.32 -0.74
N THR A 108 -3.90 5.93 -0.78
CA THR A 108 -3.15 6.16 -2.01
C THR A 108 -1.97 5.23 -2.07
N TYR A 109 -1.89 4.45 -3.13
CA TYR A 109 -0.73 3.62 -3.46
C TYR A 109 -0.03 4.15 -4.69
N ARG A 110 1.29 3.98 -4.74
CA ARG A 110 2.10 4.16 -5.95
C ARG A 110 2.79 2.87 -6.32
N TYR A 111 2.78 2.58 -7.62
CA TYR A 111 3.58 1.50 -8.16
C TYR A 111 4.66 2.08 -9.07
N TYR A 112 5.93 1.84 -8.72
CA TYR A 112 7.08 2.36 -9.44
C TYR A 112 7.63 1.35 -10.42
N LEU A 113 7.74 1.78 -11.68
CA LEU A 113 8.36 1.03 -12.76
C LEU A 113 9.66 1.72 -13.18
N LEU A 114 10.69 0.93 -13.46
CA LEU A 114 11.89 1.35 -14.18
C LEU A 114 11.75 0.88 -15.62
N ASN A 115 11.49 1.80 -16.55
CA ASN A 115 11.34 1.49 -17.98
C ASN A 115 12.68 1.63 -18.68
N ALA A 116 13.57 0.66 -18.47
CA ALA A 116 14.94 0.64 -18.97
C ALA A 116 15.36 -0.77 -19.38
N ARG A 117 16.39 -0.86 -20.25
CA ARG A 117 16.93 -2.15 -20.72
C ARG A 117 17.69 -2.92 -19.63
N VAL A 118 18.30 -2.20 -18.68
CA VAL A 118 19.06 -2.75 -17.56
C VAL A 118 18.50 -2.27 -16.24
N ASP A 119 18.74 -3.02 -15.16
CA ASP A 119 18.38 -2.63 -13.82
C ASP A 119 19.27 -1.49 -13.31
N ASP A 120 18.73 -0.67 -12.42
CA ASP A 120 19.45 0.35 -11.68
C ASP A 120 19.69 -0.16 -10.23
N PRO A 121 20.97 -0.33 -9.80
CA PRO A 121 21.28 -0.85 -8.47
C PRO A 121 20.78 0.04 -7.33
N PHE A 122 20.51 1.33 -7.58
CA PHE A 122 19.95 2.24 -6.57
C PHE A 122 18.43 2.11 -6.40
N THR A 123 17.75 1.43 -7.33
CA THR A 123 16.28 1.29 -7.31
C THR A 123 15.81 -0.13 -7.53
N PHE A 124 16.71 -1.11 -7.62
CA PHE A 124 16.38 -2.49 -7.96
C PHE A 124 15.37 -3.13 -6.99
N ASP A 125 15.34 -2.68 -5.74
CA ASP A 125 14.46 -3.17 -4.68
C ASP A 125 13.27 -2.25 -4.37
N THR A 126 13.12 -1.13 -5.12
CA THR A 126 12.00 -0.17 -4.98
C THR A 126 11.27 0.12 -6.28
N CYS A 127 11.74 -0.46 -7.41
CA CYS A 127 11.09 -0.38 -8.70
C CYS A 127 11.01 -1.75 -9.37
N HIS A 128 9.99 -1.98 -10.16
CA HIS A 128 9.92 -3.14 -11.06
C HIS A 128 10.39 -2.72 -12.46
N ARG A 129 11.41 -3.41 -12.99
CA ARG A 129 11.95 -3.11 -14.32
C ARG A 129 11.06 -3.69 -15.43
N VAL A 130 10.81 -2.86 -16.44
CA VAL A 130 10.13 -3.22 -17.69
C VAL A 130 11.04 -2.81 -18.85
N ALA A 131 11.54 -3.79 -19.62
CA ALA A 131 12.53 -3.55 -20.68
C ALA A 131 11.92 -3.00 -21.98
N GLY A 132 10.65 -3.30 -22.27
CA GLY A 132 9.94 -2.81 -23.46
C GLY A 132 9.49 -1.36 -23.31
N HIS A 133 9.35 -0.65 -24.42
CA HIS A 133 8.77 0.69 -24.41
C HIS A 133 7.34 0.66 -23.86
N LEU A 134 7.03 1.55 -22.93
CA LEU A 134 5.68 1.73 -22.39
C LEU A 134 5.05 2.97 -23.01
N ASP A 135 3.87 2.81 -23.58
CA ASP A 135 2.99 3.89 -24.04
C ASP A 135 2.15 4.41 -22.86
N GLU A 136 2.58 5.54 -22.29
CA GLU A 136 1.90 6.14 -21.12
C GLU A 136 0.51 6.66 -21.47
N ALA A 137 0.29 7.12 -22.69
CA ALA A 137 -1.01 7.65 -23.12
C ALA A 137 -2.03 6.50 -23.17
N ALA A 138 -1.65 5.33 -23.71
CA ALA A 138 -2.47 4.14 -23.68
C ALA A 138 -2.69 3.63 -22.24
N MET A 139 -1.65 3.65 -21.41
CA MET A 139 -1.76 3.29 -19.99
C MET A 139 -2.71 4.23 -19.23
N GLN A 140 -2.66 5.56 -19.50
CA GLN A 140 -3.55 6.52 -18.86
C GLN A 140 -5.00 6.32 -19.30
N ALA A 141 -5.25 6.09 -20.59
CA ALA A 141 -6.60 5.78 -21.08
C ALA A 141 -7.20 4.52 -20.42
N ALA A 142 -6.37 3.50 -20.18
CA ALA A 142 -6.77 2.32 -19.44
C ALA A 142 -6.99 2.62 -17.95
N ALA A 143 -6.17 3.48 -17.34
CA ALA A 143 -6.30 3.91 -15.95
C ALA A 143 -7.60 4.71 -15.73
N ASP A 144 -7.98 5.56 -16.67
CA ASP A 144 -9.23 6.33 -16.63
C ASP A 144 -10.46 5.41 -16.60
N ALA A 145 -10.42 4.28 -17.33
CA ALA A 145 -11.49 3.29 -17.33
C ALA A 145 -11.63 2.49 -16.02
N LEU A 146 -10.64 2.56 -15.13
CA LEU A 146 -10.69 1.96 -13.78
C LEU A 146 -11.26 2.91 -12.72
N VAL A 147 -11.36 4.21 -13.03
CA VAL A 147 -11.91 5.20 -12.09
C VAL A 147 -13.42 4.99 -11.96
N GLY A 148 -13.93 5.07 -10.72
CA GLY A 148 -15.33 4.86 -10.41
C GLY A 148 -15.57 3.64 -9.51
N ARG A 149 -16.84 3.33 -9.32
CA ARG A 149 -17.29 2.19 -8.49
C ARG A 149 -17.50 0.96 -9.38
N HIS A 150 -16.66 -0.05 -9.19
CA HIS A 150 -16.67 -1.29 -10.00
C HIS A 150 -16.52 -2.53 -9.12
N ASP A 151 -16.91 -3.68 -9.67
CA ASP A 151 -16.54 -4.98 -9.14
C ASP A 151 -15.11 -5.32 -9.63
N PHE A 152 -14.16 -5.32 -8.70
CA PHE A 152 -12.75 -5.58 -9.00
C PHE A 152 -12.33 -7.05 -8.82
N LEU A 153 -13.25 -8.01 -8.85
CA LEU A 153 -12.91 -9.43 -8.71
C LEU A 153 -11.88 -9.89 -9.75
N ALA A 154 -11.96 -9.40 -10.99
CA ALA A 154 -10.96 -9.69 -12.02
C ALA A 154 -9.54 -9.19 -11.67
N LEU A 155 -9.43 -8.19 -10.80
CA LEU A 155 -8.15 -7.65 -10.29
C LEU A 155 -7.83 -8.14 -8.87
N CYS A 156 -8.43 -9.24 -8.42
CA CYS A 156 -8.21 -9.85 -7.11
C CYS A 156 -7.46 -11.17 -7.25
N ALA A 157 -6.44 -11.38 -6.41
CA ALA A 157 -5.76 -12.67 -6.36
C ALA A 157 -6.62 -13.72 -5.65
N SER A 158 -6.37 -14.99 -5.96
CA SER A 158 -6.98 -16.13 -5.27
C SER A 158 -6.64 -16.12 -3.78
N GLY A 159 -7.53 -16.68 -2.94
CA GLY A 159 -7.35 -16.70 -1.49
C GLY A 159 -7.76 -15.40 -0.78
N SER A 160 -8.39 -14.45 -1.47
CA SER A 160 -8.96 -13.26 -0.86
C SER A 160 -10.19 -13.59 0.00
N SER A 161 -10.16 -13.24 1.29
CA SER A 161 -11.31 -13.37 2.16
C SER A 161 -12.50 -12.50 1.69
N ALA A 162 -12.24 -11.28 1.19
CA ALA A 162 -13.27 -10.40 0.65
C ALA A 162 -13.95 -11.04 -0.57
N ALA A 163 -13.17 -11.65 -1.48
CA ALA A 163 -13.72 -12.38 -2.63
C ALA A 163 -14.56 -13.59 -2.21
N ALA A 164 -14.13 -14.32 -1.19
CA ALA A 164 -14.88 -15.46 -0.65
C ALA A 164 -16.26 -15.06 -0.08
N HIS A 165 -16.38 -13.84 0.44
CA HIS A 165 -17.65 -13.29 0.96
C HIS A 165 -18.41 -12.43 -0.07
N GLY A 166 -17.95 -12.36 -1.33
CA GLY A 166 -18.59 -11.55 -2.37
C GLY A 166 -18.39 -10.03 -2.24
N ASP A 167 -17.55 -9.57 -1.30
CA ASP A 167 -17.24 -8.15 -1.09
C ASP A 167 -16.10 -7.69 -2.01
N THR A 168 -16.38 -7.55 -3.31
CA THR A 168 -15.38 -7.24 -4.34
C THR A 168 -15.56 -5.87 -5.00
N VAL A 169 -16.60 -5.13 -4.61
CA VAL A 169 -16.87 -3.78 -5.12
C VAL A 169 -16.01 -2.76 -4.37
N ARG A 170 -15.28 -1.91 -5.11
CA ARG A 170 -14.48 -0.80 -4.57
C ARG A 170 -14.69 0.44 -5.42
N THR A 171 -14.31 1.59 -4.87
CA THR A 171 -14.36 2.86 -5.59
C THR A 171 -12.95 3.41 -5.74
N ILE A 172 -12.45 3.45 -6.97
CA ILE A 172 -11.22 4.17 -7.30
C ILE A 172 -11.61 5.63 -7.58
N THR A 173 -11.08 6.56 -6.80
CA THR A 173 -11.34 8.00 -6.95
C THR A 173 -10.34 8.67 -7.88
N ALA A 174 -9.14 8.11 -8.04
CA ALA A 174 -8.12 8.59 -8.98
C ALA A 174 -7.18 7.45 -9.38
N CYS A 175 -6.81 7.40 -10.66
CA CYS A 175 -5.77 6.53 -11.18
C CYS A 175 -4.97 7.28 -12.24
N THR A 176 -3.67 7.52 -12.02
CA THR A 176 -2.82 8.31 -12.92
C THR A 176 -1.54 7.59 -13.26
N VAL A 177 -1.03 7.83 -14.47
CA VAL A 177 0.23 7.32 -14.98
C VAL A 177 1.12 8.50 -15.35
N GLN A 178 2.31 8.57 -14.76
CA GLN A 178 3.24 9.67 -14.99
C GLN A 178 4.64 9.15 -15.26
N ARG A 179 5.31 9.66 -16.30
CA ARG A 179 6.72 9.40 -16.57
C ARG A 179 7.61 10.55 -16.11
N ARG A 180 8.76 10.19 -15.53
CA ARG A 180 9.88 11.11 -15.26
C ARG A 180 11.19 10.39 -15.64
N GLY A 181 11.72 10.73 -16.81
CA GLY A 181 12.85 9.99 -17.39
C GLY A 181 12.51 8.51 -17.60
N ASP A 182 13.34 7.62 -17.10
CA ASP A 182 13.13 6.17 -17.20
C ASP A 182 12.15 5.62 -16.14
N ARG A 183 11.63 6.46 -15.24
CA ARG A 183 10.67 6.03 -14.22
C ARG A 183 9.24 6.33 -14.66
N VAL A 184 8.38 5.30 -14.58
CA VAL A 184 6.94 5.42 -14.73
C VAL A 184 6.30 5.12 -13.38
N CYS A 185 5.43 6.02 -12.92
CA CYS A 185 4.71 5.91 -11.66
C CYS A 185 3.21 5.79 -11.94
N ILE A 186 2.60 4.71 -11.46
CA ILE A 186 1.15 4.53 -11.44
C ILE A 186 0.69 4.90 -10.03
N THR A 187 -0.16 5.92 -9.90
CA THR A 187 -0.75 6.33 -8.63
C THR A 187 -2.23 5.98 -8.62
N VAL A 188 -2.70 5.30 -7.59
CA VAL A 188 -4.11 4.93 -7.44
C VAL A 188 -4.61 5.27 -6.04
N THR A 189 -5.77 5.93 -5.97
CA THR A 189 -6.47 6.27 -4.72
C THR A 189 -7.84 5.62 -4.73
N ALA A 190 -8.19 4.90 -3.66
CA ALA A 190 -9.46 4.19 -3.52
C ALA A 190 -9.91 4.11 -2.05
N ASP A 191 -11.20 3.84 -1.84
CA ASP A 191 -11.81 3.57 -0.53
C ASP A 191 -11.26 2.28 0.11
N GLY A 192 -10.82 1.32 -0.69
CA GLY A 192 -10.24 0.05 -0.26
C GLY A 192 -9.64 -0.73 -1.42
N TYR A 193 -8.92 -1.79 -1.09
CA TYR A 193 -8.28 -2.65 -2.07
C TYR A 193 -8.49 -4.13 -1.73
N LEU A 194 -8.65 -4.95 -2.76
CA LEU A 194 -8.67 -6.39 -2.66
C LEU A 194 -7.23 -6.94 -2.60
N TYR A 195 -7.11 -8.22 -2.30
CA TYR A 195 -5.81 -8.89 -2.21
C TYR A 195 -5.04 -8.78 -3.53
N ASN A 196 -3.83 -8.23 -3.48
CA ASN A 196 -2.95 -7.94 -4.62
C ASN A 196 -3.52 -6.98 -5.68
N MET A 197 -4.66 -6.32 -5.44
CA MET A 197 -5.38 -5.53 -6.43
C MET A 197 -4.49 -4.49 -7.14
N VAL A 198 -3.73 -3.69 -6.41
CA VAL A 198 -2.88 -2.64 -7.01
C VAL A 198 -1.76 -3.24 -7.87
N ARG A 199 -1.19 -4.37 -7.46
CA ARG A 199 -0.13 -5.06 -8.22
C ARG A 199 -0.67 -5.68 -9.52
N ILE A 200 -1.91 -6.18 -9.51
CA ILE A 200 -2.59 -6.72 -10.70
C ILE A 200 -3.02 -5.57 -11.60
N LEU A 201 -3.57 -4.49 -11.04
CA LEU A 201 -3.90 -3.26 -11.75
C LEU A 201 -2.66 -2.73 -12.50
N ALA A 202 -1.54 -2.57 -11.80
CA ALA A 202 -0.28 -2.12 -12.39
C ALA A 202 0.19 -3.07 -13.51
N GLY A 203 0.07 -4.39 -13.31
CA GLY A 203 0.39 -5.39 -14.33
C GLY A 203 -0.51 -5.29 -15.55
N THR A 204 -1.79 -5.01 -15.36
CA THR A 204 -2.75 -4.82 -16.45
C THR A 204 -2.41 -3.56 -17.26
N LEU A 205 -2.11 -2.44 -16.58
CA LEU A 205 -1.68 -1.21 -17.25
C LEU A 205 -0.35 -1.38 -17.99
N VAL A 206 0.59 -2.16 -17.44
CA VAL A 206 1.84 -2.51 -18.15
C VAL A 206 1.56 -3.32 -19.41
N GLN A 207 0.61 -4.28 -19.40
CA GLN A 207 0.24 -5.01 -20.63
C GLN A 207 -0.35 -4.07 -21.67
N VAL A 208 -1.13 -3.05 -21.27
CA VAL A 208 -1.63 -2.01 -22.19
C VAL A 208 -0.46 -1.16 -22.73
N GLY A 209 0.44 -0.69 -21.88
CA GLY A 209 1.60 0.10 -22.30
C GLY A 209 2.55 -0.65 -23.24
N LEU A 210 2.60 -1.98 -23.16
CA LEU A 210 3.35 -2.85 -24.07
C LEU A 210 2.59 -3.20 -25.36
N GLY A 211 1.36 -2.71 -25.55
CA GLY A 211 0.49 -3.02 -26.69
C GLY A 211 -0.05 -4.46 -26.72
N LYS A 212 -0.03 -5.17 -25.59
CA LYS A 212 -0.53 -6.55 -25.48
C LYS A 212 -2.01 -6.62 -25.08
N LEU A 213 -2.54 -5.53 -24.54
CA LEU A 213 -3.96 -5.28 -24.28
C LEU A 213 -4.29 -3.89 -24.81
N SER A 214 -5.54 -3.65 -25.19
CA SER A 214 -6.01 -2.30 -25.49
C SER A 214 -6.70 -1.67 -24.27
N ALA A 215 -6.67 -0.33 -24.17
CA ALA A 215 -7.38 0.39 -23.11
C ALA A 215 -8.90 0.10 -23.15
N GLY A 216 -9.47 -0.11 -24.34
CA GLY A 216 -10.87 -0.43 -24.53
C GLY A 216 -11.31 -1.79 -23.99
N GLU A 217 -10.38 -2.69 -23.67
CA GLU A 217 -10.68 -4.00 -23.08
C GLU A 217 -10.92 -3.93 -21.56
N ILE A 218 -10.50 -2.85 -20.88
CA ILE A 218 -10.60 -2.74 -19.42
C ILE A 218 -12.03 -2.92 -18.90
N PRO A 219 -13.07 -2.26 -19.45
CA PRO A 219 -14.45 -2.50 -19.01
C PRO A 219 -14.87 -3.96 -19.16
N GLY A 220 -14.49 -4.60 -20.27
CA GLY A 220 -14.77 -6.02 -20.53
C GLY A 220 -14.03 -6.97 -19.58
N ILE A 221 -12.81 -6.61 -19.14
CA ILE A 221 -12.05 -7.37 -18.12
C ILE A 221 -12.79 -7.29 -16.79
N LEU A 222 -13.18 -6.09 -16.34
CA LEU A 222 -13.93 -5.91 -15.08
C LEU A 222 -15.26 -6.67 -15.11
N ALA A 223 -16.04 -6.50 -16.18
CA ALA A 223 -17.35 -7.17 -16.34
C ALA A 223 -17.24 -8.70 -16.36
N SER A 224 -16.12 -9.25 -16.82
CA SER A 224 -15.91 -10.70 -16.87
C SER A 224 -15.74 -11.34 -15.49
N ARG A 225 -15.30 -10.57 -14.47
CA ARG A 225 -14.93 -11.08 -13.13
C ARG A 225 -13.87 -12.19 -13.17
N ASP A 226 -13.19 -12.39 -14.30
CA ASP A 226 -12.20 -13.45 -14.51
C ASP A 226 -10.78 -12.91 -14.39
N ARG A 227 -10.07 -13.35 -13.32
CA ARG A 227 -8.68 -12.99 -13.03
C ARG A 227 -7.72 -13.29 -14.21
N ARG A 228 -8.00 -14.30 -15.00
CA ARG A 228 -7.14 -14.73 -16.12
C ARG A 228 -7.11 -13.72 -17.26
N ARG A 229 -8.10 -12.84 -17.36
CA ARG A 229 -8.18 -11.77 -18.37
C ARG A 229 -7.38 -10.52 -18.01
N ALA A 230 -7.05 -10.35 -16.72
CA ALA A 230 -6.23 -9.24 -16.26
C ALA A 230 -4.72 -9.55 -16.40
N GLY A 231 -3.91 -8.51 -16.31
CA GLY A 231 -2.46 -8.62 -16.36
C GLY A 231 -1.85 -9.42 -15.19
N PRO A 232 -0.54 -9.70 -15.21
CA PRO A 232 0.15 -10.44 -14.15
C PRO A 232 0.15 -9.64 -12.83
N THR A 233 0.28 -10.35 -11.71
CA THR A 233 0.59 -9.71 -10.42
C THR A 233 2.04 -9.29 -10.42
N LEU A 234 2.31 -7.99 -10.49
CA LEU A 234 3.69 -7.49 -10.47
C LEU A 234 4.36 -7.68 -9.11
N PRO A 235 5.71 -7.71 -9.05
CA PRO A 235 6.48 -7.86 -7.80
C PRO A 235 6.11 -6.81 -6.75
N ALA A 236 6.17 -7.20 -5.47
CA ALA A 236 5.85 -6.31 -4.34
C ALA A 236 6.78 -5.09 -4.26
N LYS A 237 8.04 -5.23 -4.63
CA LYS A 237 9.08 -4.21 -4.53
C LYS A 237 8.78 -2.88 -5.23
N GLY A 238 7.88 -2.86 -6.21
CA GLY A 238 7.44 -1.62 -6.84
C GLY A 238 6.31 -0.90 -6.10
N LEU A 239 5.67 -1.56 -5.14
CA LEU A 239 4.47 -1.05 -4.47
C LEU A 239 4.81 -0.30 -3.19
N VAL A 240 4.26 0.91 -3.07
CA VAL A 240 4.39 1.77 -1.88
C VAL A 240 3.02 2.27 -1.46
N LEU A 241 2.65 2.07 -0.19
CA LEU A 241 1.56 2.82 0.43
C LEU A 241 2.04 4.26 0.64
N GLU A 242 1.52 5.18 -0.15
CA GLU A 242 1.97 6.58 -0.16
C GLU A 242 1.32 7.39 0.96
N ASN A 243 0.01 7.21 1.14
CA ASN A 243 -0.74 7.93 2.16
C ASN A 243 -2.05 7.22 2.53
N VAL A 244 -2.56 7.55 3.72
CA VAL A 244 -3.88 7.16 4.22
C VAL A 244 -4.62 8.45 4.55
N LEU A 245 -5.85 8.58 4.06
CA LEU A 245 -6.67 9.77 4.25
C LEU A 245 -7.72 9.49 5.33
N TYR A 246 -7.73 10.32 6.35
CA TYR A 246 -8.74 10.37 7.41
C TYR A 246 -9.53 11.67 7.29
N GLU A 247 -10.76 11.74 7.84
CA GLU A 247 -11.42 13.02 8.02
C GLU A 247 -10.49 13.94 8.83
N GLU A 248 -10.32 15.18 8.39
CA GLU A 248 -9.71 16.19 9.23
C GLU A 248 -10.64 16.37 10.43
N GLU A 249 -10.14 16.06 11.63
CA GLU A 249 -10.79 16.55 12.84
C GLU A 249 -10.77 18.08 12.74
N THR A 250 -11.90 18.67 12.39
CA THR A 250 -12.13 20.11 12.56
C THR A 250 -11.92 20.37 14.05
N ASN A 251 -10.73 20.87 14.39
CA ASN A 251 -10.44 21.38 15.72
C ASN A 251 -11.46 22.47 16.02
N SER A 252 -12.45 22.13 16.85
CA SER A 252 -13.37 23.07 17.49
C SER A 252 -12.70 23.75 18.66
#